data_3eb7c4dbb333fed56b30439cf3046e9f
#
_entry.id   3eb7c4dbb333fed56b30439cf3046e9f
#
_cell.length_a   1.000
_cell.length_b   1.000
_cell.length_c   1.000
_cell.angle_alpha   90.00
_cell.angle_beta   90.00
_cell.angle_gamma   90.00
#
_symmetry.space_group_name_H-M   'P 1'
#
loop_
_entity.id
_entity.type
_entity.pdbx_description
1 polymer ?
#
loop_
_entity_poly.entity_id
_entity_poly.type
_entity_poly.pdbx_seq_one_letter_code
_entity_poly.pdbx_strand_id
1 'polypeptide(L)'
;MQNIKKTLKSKRFWLGTVLPFALAVAAAFVARYQLEISDGVTANYMAGQWPVYAPLNALTAFCLTLVVFALCGSWGIATGVSGLIFTVLALVNYYTRDLHGSALMPQDILNLGTAAEVMGSYTLHITQTVITIALLYIPVLVAAVVQVKLAGKHKRSWKQRGAHALACACGVFAVLYLGYFSPNPIKPAATYGWAWQETYYKYGYLAGSLEAASLMVDPILQPDGYSEDAATEAAAMAQDYQASPETANEQDYPDVFLILSESFYDFDLVTDLQADQEIMQVTKNLPNSIYGHTISPHVGGGTNSSEYEMLSSNSLMLMPSITPFNWLNLHKANSLVSNLKDLGYATLAAHPYTKSNYRRDSAWLTLGFDETHFQDDFPTKETYGSRPYQTDSATYRDLEGLYEAMPEDQPRFVFLVSIQSHGDYDMNPPEEDIVHAATDYGEYDSIMDEYLSNIYMTDRAFGELTEYLTEQYEKTGRKVIVAMAGDHAPSFVDHVADHTFTDENNLQILERSTPYLIWANYPLENAGQTSATDEYNRMDMCMLAPTLVENAGLPLTPYYQYLLALKQVAPVVTAANDYMDADGVTHTYGENAELDAWVHGYFYLEYNNIGAKATSQQNLFQVEK
;
A
#
# COMPACT_ATOMS: atom_id res chain seq x y z
N MET A 1 -1.07 22.85 -54.68
CA MET A 1 -2.51 22.70 -54.42
C MET A 1 -3.23 21.70 -55.35
N GLN A 2 -3.04 21.70 -56.68
CA GLN A 2 -3.69 20.73 -57.58
C GLN A 2 -3.34 19.27 -57.28
N ASN A 3 -2.07 18.93 -56.98
CA ASN A 3 -1.65 17.57 -56.63
C ASN A 3 -2.28 17.08 -55.32
N ILE A 4 -2.43 17.95 -54.30
CA ILE A 4 -3.08 17.60 -53.02
C ILE A 4 -4.56 17.29 -53.24
N LYS A 5 -5.27 18.14 -54.06
CA LYS A 5 -6.68 17.89 -54.40
C LYS A 5 -6.88 16.59 -55.18
N LYS A 6 -5.93 16.19 -56.04
CA LYS A 6 -5.97 14.94 -56.80
C LYS A 6 -5.75 13.73 -55.89
N THR A 7 -4.83 13.83 -54.90
CA THR A 7 -4.57 12.79 -53.89
C THR A 7 -5.78 12.58 -52.99
N LEU A 8 -6.40 13.65 -52.48
CA LEU A 8 -7.59 13.58 -51.62
C LEU A 8 -8.82 12.98 -52.31
N LYS A 9 -8.90 13.04 -53.66
CA LYS A 9 -9.96 12.38 -54.45
C LYS A 9 -9.68 10.92 -54.77
N SER A 10 -8.51 10.40 -54.47
CA SER A 10 -8.09 9.04 -54.78
C SER A 10 -8.68 8.02 -53.78
N LYS A 11 -9.50 7.07 -54.28
CA LYS A 11 -9.99 5.92 -53.50
C LYS A 11 -8.84 5.14 -52.85
N ARG A 12 -7.68 5.10 -53.51
CA ARG A 12 -6.47 4.41 -53.02
C ARG A 12 -5.85 5.12 -51.81
N PHE A 13 -5.91 6.44 -51.75
CA PHE A 13 -5.47 7.23 -50.59
C PHE A 13 -6.35 6.92 -49.37
N TRP A 14 -7.66 6.96 -49.53
CA TRP A 14 -8.60 6.71 -48.47
C TRP A 14 -8.51 5.28 -47.93
N LEU A 15 -8.51 4.27 -48.80
CA LEU A 15 -8.45 2.86 -48.39
C LEU A 15 -7.06 2.43 -47.92
N GLY A 16 -5.97 2.99 -48.47
CA GLY A 16 -4.59 2.58 -48.13
C GLY A 16 -3.91 3.39 -47.03
N THR A 17 -4.48 4.54 -46.66
CA THR A 17 -3.84 5.42 -45.66
C THR A 17 -4.83 5.85 -44.57
N VAL A 18 -5.95 6.47 -44.99
CA VAL A 18 -6.88 7.08 -44.00
C VAL A 18 -7.63 6.01 -43.21
N LEU A 19 -8.18 5.01 -43.86
CA LEU A 19 -8.95 3.96 -43.21
C LEU A 19 -8.07 3.10 -42.26
N PRO A 20 -6.86 2.66 -42.63
CA PRO A 20 -5.97 1.97 -41.67
C PRO A 20 -5.60 2.81 -40.46
N PHE A 21 -5.35 4.12 -40.66
CA PHE A 21 -5.11 5.04 -39.55
C PHE A 21 -6.33 5.17 -38.63
N ALA A 22 -7.52 5.39 -39.21
CA ALA A 22 -8.76 5.52 -38.44
C ALA A 22 -9.09 4.23 -37.64
N LEU A 23 -8.86 3.05 -38.24
CA LEU A 23 -9.02 1.77 -37.53
C LEU A 23 -8.04 1.60 -36.38
N ALA A 24 -6.81 2.08 -36.54
CA ALA A 24 -5.82 2.05 -35.45
C ALA A 24 -6.20 2.99 -34.30
N VAL A 25 -6.72 4.18 -34.59
CA VAL A 25 -7.26 5.10 -33.57
C VAL A 25 -8.48 4.50 -32.89
N ALA A 26 -9.40 3.87 -33.61
CA ALA A 26 -10.56 3.20 -33.03
C ALA A 26 -10.12 2.05 -32.09
N ALA A 27 -9.11 1.28 -32.48
CA ALA A 27 -8.55 0.23 -31.62
C ALA A 27 -7.94 0.79 -30.31
N ALA A 28 -7.34 1.99 -30.36
CA ALA A 28 -6.83 2.65 -29.16
C ALA A 28 -7.96 3.06 -28.18
N PHE A 29 -9.14 3.45 -28.68
CA PHE A 29 -10.32 3.68 -27.84
C PHE A 29 -10.83 2.36 -27.21
N VAL A 30 -10.75 1.25 -27.93
CA VAL A 30 -11.09 -0.06 -27.34
C VAL A 30 -10.10 -0.42 -26.24
N ALA A 31 -8.79 -0.24 -26.46
CA ALA A 31 -7.76 -0.47 -25.46
C ALA A 31 -7.97 0.39 -24.19
N ARG A 32 -8.25 1.69 -24.38
CA ARG A 32 -8.65 2.55 -23.26
C ARG A 32 -9.85 1.96 -22.50
N TYR A 33 -10.92 1.57 -23.20
CA TYR A 33 -12.12 1.04 -22.55
C TYR A 33 -11.85 -0.27 -21.79
N GLN A 34 -11.00 -1.15 -22.32
CA GLN A 34 -10.58 -2.36 -21.62
C GLN A 34 -9.89 -2.04 -20.27
N LEU A 35 -9.01 -1.04 -20.25
CA LEU A 35 -8.33 -0.59 -19.04
C LEU A 35 -9.30 0.03 -18.03
N GLU A 36 -10.24 0.85 -18.47
CA GLU A 36 -11.22 1.46 -17.57
C GLU A 36 -12.13 0.41 -16.89
N ILE A 37 -12.63 -0.57 -17.64
CA ILE A 37 -13.46 -1.63 -17.05
C ILE A 37 -12.65 -2.59 -16.18
N SER A 38 -11.37 -2.79 -16.46
CA SER A 38 -10.49 -3.60 -15.61
C SER A 38 -10.24 -2.95 -14.25
N ASP A 39 -10.34 -1.62 -14.19
CA ASP A 39 -10.21 -0.83 -13.00
C ASP A 39 -11.56 -0.56 -12.29
N GLY A 40 -12.65 -1.17 -12.76
CA GLY A 40 -13.97 -1.00 -12.19
C GLY A 40 -14.59 0.40 -12.37
N VAL A 41 -14.07 1.21 -13.30
CA VAL A 41 -14.56 2.57 -13.53
C VAL A 41 -16.02 2.56 -13.95
N THR A 42 -16.88 3.24 -13.20
CA THR A 42 -18.32 3.29 -13.48
C THR A 42 -18.64 4.14 -14.70
N ALA A 43 -19.84 3.95 -15.26
CA ALA A 43 -20.30 4.73 -16.43
C ALA A 43 -20.33 6.24 -16.16
N ASN A 44 -20.60 6.68 -14.94
CA ASN A 44 -20.59 8.09 -14.55
C ASN A 44 -19.20 8.69 -14.64
N TYR A 45 -18.17 8.03 -14.07
CA TYR A 45 -16.78 8.46 -14.18
C TYR A 45 -16.31 8.45 -15.64
N MET A 46 -16.63 7.39 -16.41
CA MET A 46 -16.29 7.35 -17.83
C MET A 46 -16.90 8.51 -18.63
N ALA A 47 -18.13 8.92 -18.29
CA ALA A 47 -18.77 10.09 -18.89
C ALA A 47 -18.07 11.39 -18.46
N GLY A 48 -17.67 11.51 -17.19
CA GLY A 48 -16.92 12.67 -16.67
C GLY A 48 -15.55 12.87 -17.32
N GLN A 49 -14.90 11.80 -17.81
CA GLN A 49 -13.62 11.89 -18.52
C GLN A 49 -13.74 12.56 -19.91
N TRP A 50 -14.94 12.69 -20.46
CA TRP A 50 -15.17 13.43 -21.70
C TRP A 50 -15.37 14.93 -21.42
N PRO A 51 -14.90 15.85 -22.32
CA PRO A 51 -14.24 15.55 -23.62
C PRO A 51 -12.72 15.53 -23.59
N VAL A 52 -12.07 15.62 -22.44
CA VAL A 52 -10.62 15.87 -22.31
C VAL A 52 -9.84 14.57 -22.10
N TYR A 53 -10.11 13.87 -21.01
CA TYR A 53 -9.28 12.75 -20.58
C TYR A 53 -9.51 11.45 -21.35
N ALA A 54 -10.73 11.19 -21.81
CA ALA A 54 -11.00 10.03 -22.63
C ALA A 54 -10.24 10.05 -23.97
N PRO A 55 -10.19 11.17 -24.73
CA PRO A 55 -9.29 11.31 -25.87
C PRO A 55 -7.80 11.26 -25.51
N LEU A 56 -7.37 11.86 -24.39
CA LEU A 56 -5.98 11.82 -23.95
C LEU A 56 -5.52 10.38 -23.71
N ASN A 57 -6.27 9.57 -22.95
CA ASN A 57 -5.98 8.17 -22.73
C ASN A 57 -5.93 7.34 -24.02
N ALA A 58 -6.89 7.56 -24.94
CA ALA A 58 -6.88 6.89 -26.23
C ALA A 58 -5.67 7.29 -27.10
N LEU A 59 -5.26 8.57 -27.09
CA LEU A 59 -4.06 9.04 -27.79
C LEU A 59 -2.78 8.47 -27.16
N THR A 60 -2.74 8.35 -25.83
CA THR A 60 -1.64 7.71 -25.09
C THR A 60 -1.53 6.22 -25.49
N ALA A 61 -2.64 5.48 -25.53
CA ALA A 61 -2.66 4.12 -26.06
C ALA A 61 -2.20 4.05 -27.53
N PHE A 62 -2.60 5.02 -28.34
CA PHE A 62 -2.21 5.11 -29.74
C PHE A 62 -0.70 5.34 -29.92
N CYS A 63 0.00 5.97 -28.97
CA CYS A 63 1.45 6.13 -29.01
C CYS A 63 2.18 4.78 -29.12
N LEU A 64 1.74 3.76 -28.39
CA LEU A 64 2.31 2.41 -28.51
C LEU A 64 2.11 1.86 -29.94
N THR A 65 0.91 2.06 -30.51
CA THR A 65 0.64 1.66 -31.91
C THR A 65 1.56 2.37 -32.89
N LEU A 66 1.85 3.68 -32.68
CA LEU A 66 2.80 4.44 -33.51
C LEU A 66 4.23 3.90 -33.37
N VAL A 67 4.67 3.55 -32.19
CA VAL A 67 6.01 2.95 -31.94
C VAL A 67 6.14 1.61 -32.69
N VAL A 68 5.17 0.72 -32.49
CA VAL A 68 5.19 -0.59 -33.20
C VAL A 68 5.10 -0.41 -34.70
N PHE A 69 4.29 0.55 -35.19
CA PHE A 69 4.23 0.88 -36.62
C PHE A 69 5.55 1.41 -37.17
N ALA A 70 6.26 2.26 -36.41
CA ALA A 70 7.58 2.77 -36.81
C ALA A 70 8.59 1.63 -37.01
N LEU A 71 8.53 0.60 -36.14
CA LEU A 71 9.40 -0.57 -36.20
C LEU A 71 9.04 -1.52 -37.35
N CYS A 72 7.77 -1.91 -37.49
CA CYS A 72 7.36 -2.96 -38.43
C CYS A 72 6.83 -2.42 -39.78
N GLY A 73 6.41 -1.16 -39.83
CA GLY A 73 5.88 -0.50 -41.03
C GLY A 73 4.49 -1.00 -41.47
N SER A 74 3.78 -1.74 -40.62
CA SER A 74 2.47 -2.33 -40.91
C SER A 74 1.43 -1.90 -39.89
N TRP A 75 0.38 -1.18 -40.30
CA TRP A 75 -0.71 -0.81 -39.40
C TRP A 75 -1.40 -2.01 -38.79
N GLY A 76 -1.64 -3.07 -39.57
CA GLY A 76 -2.31 -4.26 -39.02
C GLY A 76 -1.49 -4.97 -37.95
N ILE A 77 -0.17 -5.12 -38.16
CA ILE A 77 0.72 -5.71 -37.13
C ILE A 77 0.74 -4.78 -35.91
N ALA A 78 0.91 -3.47 -36.12
CA ALA A 78 0.96 -2.50 -35.03
C ALA A 78 -0.33 -2.50 -34.18
N THR A 79 -1.50 -2.47 -34.84
CA THR A 79 -2.80 -2.50 -34.16
C THR A 79 -3.03 -3.82 -33.42
N GLY A 80 -2.68 -4.98 -34.03
CA GLY A 80 -2.85 -6.27 -33.39
C GLY A 80 -1.94 -6.45 -32.18
N VAL A 81 -0.66 -6.09 -32.31
CA VAL A 81 0.34 -6.24 -31.22
C VAL A 81 0.02 -5.27 -30.07
N SER A 82 -0.20 -3.99 -30.36
CA SER A 82 -0.52 -3.03 -29.28
C SER A 82 -1.86 -3.35 -28.60
N GLY A 83 -2.87 -3.79 -29.36
CA GLY A 83 -4.13 -4.25 -28.78
C GLY A 83 -3.97 -5.48 -27.88
N LEU A 84 -3.11 -6.45 -28.27
CA LEU A 84 -2.81 -7.60 -27.40
C LEU A 84 -2.12 -7.17 -26.10
N ILE A 85 -1.12 -6.28 -26.19
CA ILE A 85 -0.42 -5.75 -25.02
C ILE A 85 -1.41 -5.09 -24.05
N PHE A 86 -2.31 -4.23 -24.55
CA PHE A 86 -3.31 -3.57 -23.69
C PHE A 86 -4.36 -4.54 -23.14
N THR A 87 -4.74 -5.58 -23.90
CA THR A 87 -5.65 -6.62 -23.38
C THR A 87 -4.99 -7.39 -22.24
N VAL A 88 -3.71 -7.77 -22.40
CA VAL A 88 -2.96 -8.44 -21.31
C VAL A 88 -2.81 -7.49 -20.11
N LEU A 89 -2.46 -6.22 -20.35
CA LEU A 89 -2.34 -5.23 -19.29
C LEU A 89 -3.67 -5.04 -18.53
N ALA A 90 -4.80 -5.00 -19.24
CA ALA A 90 -6.12 -4.90 -18.62
C ALA A 90 -6.48 -6.15 -17.79
N LEU A 91 -6.11 -7.35 -18.25
CA LEU A 91 -6.31 -8.58 -17.46
C LEU A 91 -5.42 -8.58 -16.20
N VAL A 92 -4.17 -8.20 -16.33
CA VAL A 92 -3.26 -8.08 -15.17
C VAL A 92 -3.79 -7.03 -14.19
N ASN A 93 -4.19 -5.85 -14.67
CA ASN A 93 -4.79 -4.82 -13.83
C ASN A 93 -6.04 -5.30 -13.10
N TYR A 94 -6.93 -6.03 -13.81
CA TYR A 94 -8.12 -6.59 -13.22
C TYR A 94 -7.79 -7.50 -12.03
N TYR A 95 -6.88 -8.46 -12.22
CA TYR A 95 -6.50 -9.38 -11.15
C TYR A 95 -5.70 -8.70 -10.03
N THR A 96 -4.85 -7.72 -10.36
CA THR A 96 -4.16 -6.93 -9.32
C THR A 96 -5.17 -6.20 -8.43
N ARG A 97 -6.20 -5.59 -9.06
CA ARG A 97 -7.25 -4.91 -8.31
C ARG A 97 -8.13 -5.88 -7.51
N ASP A 98 -8.50 -7.02 -8.09
CA ASP A 98 -9.30 -8.06 -7.46
C ASP A 98 -8.60 -8.65 -6.21
N LEU A 99 -7.27 -8.77 -6.27
CA LEU A 99 -6.45 -9.36 -5.19
C LEU A 99 -5.93 -8.32 -4.18
N HIS A 100 -5.71 -7.07 -4.59
CA HIS A 100 -5.04 -6.05 -3.78
C HIS A 100 -5.89 -4.79 -3.55
N GLY A 101 -7.14 -4.76 -4.04
CA GLY A 101 -8.03 -3.59 -3.91
C GLY A 101 -7.59 -2.35 -4.70
N SER A 102 -6.41 -2.33 -5.31
CA SER A 102 -5.85 -1.18 -6.01
C SER A 102 -5.44 -1.48 -7.45
N ALA A 103 -5.47 -0.47 -8.33
CA ALA A 103 -5.05 -0.59 -9.71
C ALA A 103 -3.55 -0.92 -9.82
N LEU A 104 -3.19 -1.67 -10.87
CA LEU A 104 -1.78 -1.93 -11.22
C LEU A 104 -1.07 -0.61 -11.52
N MET A 105 0.01 -0.35 -10.81
CA MET A 105 0.80 0.87 -10.91
C MET A 105 2.12 0.65 -11.68
N PRO A 106 2.72 1.69 -12.25
CA PRO A 106 3.98 1.54 -13.00
C PRO A 106 5.13 0.91 -12.21
N GLN A 107 5.22 1.16 -10.91
CA GLN A 107 6.23 0.57 -10.03
C GLN A 107 6.06 -0.94 -9.81
N ASP A 108 4.85 -1.48 -9.93
CA ASP A 108 4.59 -2.92 -9.78
C ASP A 108 5.35 -3.75 -10.85
N ILE A 109 5.74 -3.10 -11.95
CA ILE A 109 6.60 -3.72 -12.97
C ILE A 109 7.95 -4.16 -12.36
N LEU A 110 8.45 -3.46 -11.35
CA LEU A 110 9.71 -3.82 -10.67
C LEU A 110 9.52 -5.00 -9.70
N ASN A 111 8.29 -5.23 -9.26
CA ASN A 111 7.91 -6.31 -8.37
C ASN A 111 7.43 -7.58 -9.10
N LEU A 112 7.57 -7.65 -10.43
CA LEU A 112 7.14 -8.80 -11.22
C LEU A 112 7.78 -10.12 -10.76
N GLY A 113 9.00 -10.08 -10.19
CA GLY A 113 9.65 -11.25 -9.58
C GLY A 113 8.86 -11.76 -8.38
N THR A 114 8.55 -10.86 -7.45
CA THR A 114 7.76 -11.16 -6.24
C THR A 114 6.34 -11.61 -6.60
N ALA A 115 5.69 -10.89 -7.53
CA ALA A 115 4.36 -11.27 -8.01
C ALA A 115 4.33 -12.67 -8.65
N ALA A 116 5.39 -13.08 -9.35
CA ALA A 116 5.48 -14.42 -9.93
C ALA A 116 5.65 -15.52 -8.87
N GLU A 117 6.32 -15.24 -7.77
CA GLU A 117 6.49 -16.19 -6.65
C GLU A 117 5.18 -16.41 -5.88
N VAL A 118 4.39 -15.35 -5.70
CA VAL A 118 3.12 -15.39 -4.97
C VAL A 118 1.94 -15.85 -5.86
N MET A 119 2.03 -15.67 -7.19
CA MET A 119 0.94 -15.98 -8.15
C MET A 119 0.47 -17.44 -8.12
N GLY A 120 1.30 -18.37 -7.60
CA GLY A 120 0.92 -19.78 -7.44
C GLY A 120 -0.02 -20.06 -6.27
N SER A 121 -0.19 -19.12 -5.34
CA SER A 121 -1.06 -19.24 -4.16
C SER A 121 -2.45 -18.62 -4.37
N TYR A 122 -2.69 -17.90 -5.49
CA TYR A 122 -3.98 -17.27 -5.77
C TYR A 122 -4.82 -18.05 -6.78
N THR A 123 -6.11 -18.18 -6.52
CA THR A 123 -7.09 -18.76 -7.44
C THR A 123 -7.65 -17.67 -8.35
N LEU A 124 -7.29 -17.69 -9.63
CA LEU A 124 -7.76 -16.70 -10.60
C LEU A 124 -9.16 -17.07 -11.13
N HIS A 125 -10.19 -16.34 -10.71
CA HIS A 125 -11.55 -16.56 -11.16
C HIS A 125 -11.83 -15.93 -12.53
N ILE A 126 -12.56 -16.66 -13.41
CA ILE A 126 -12.98 -16.15 -14.71
C ILE A 126 -14.34 -15.46 -14.56
N THR A 127 -14.32 -14.16 -14.31
CA THR A 127 -15.52 -13.33 -14.15
C THR A 127 -16.07 -12.81 -15.48
N GLN A 128 -17.29 -12.24 -15.45
CA GLN A 128 -17.88 -11.58 -16.61
C GLN A 128 -17.01 -10.44 -17.16
N THR A 129 -16.29 -9.73 -16.28
CA THR A 129 -15.35 -8.66 -16.66
C THR A 129 -14.17 -9.22 -17.43
N VAL A 130 -13.55 -10.30 -16.95
CA VAL A 130 -12.44 -11.00 -17.65
C VAL A 130 -12.85 -11.44 -19.06
N ILE A 131 -14.05 -12.05 -19.18
CA ILE A 131 -14.60 -12.46 -20.47
C ILE A 131 -14.81 -11.23 -21.38
N THR A 132 -15.35 -10.15 -20.86
CA THR A 132 -15.61 -8.92 -21.63
C THR A 132 -14.31 -8.31 -22.13
N ILE A 133 -13.28 -8.19 -21.29
CA ILE A 133 -11.94 -7.70 -21.68
C ILE A 133 -11.38 -8.55 -22.82
N ALA A 134 -11.43 -9.87 -22.71
CA ALA A 134 -10.94 -10.78 -23.74
C ALA A 134 -11.72 -10.65 -25.05
N LEU A 135 -13.06 -10.57 -25.00
CA LEU A 135 -13.91 -10.45 -26.18
C LEU A 135 -13.71 -9.11 -26.91
N LEU A 136 -13.38 -8.03 -26.19
CA LEU A 136 -13.07 -6.71 -26.79
C LEU A 136 -11.81 -6.73 -27.66
N TYR A 137 -10.94 -7.72 -27.52
CA TYR A 137 -9.80 -7.89 -28.45
C TYR A 137 -10.23 -8.38 -29.86
N ILE A 138 -11.39 -9.03 -30.00
CA ILE A 138 -11.88 -9.55 -31.29
C ILE A 138 -12.03 -8.42 -32.34
N PRO A 139 -12.75 -7.30 -32.10
CA PRO A 139 -12.85 -6.20 -33.06
C PRO A 139 -11.49 -5.57 -33.38
N VAL A 140 -10.54 -5.52 -32.45
CA VAL A 140 -9.18 -5.04 -32.69
C VAL A 140 -8.44 -5.99 -33.66
N LEU A 141 -8.57 -7.30 -33.47
CA LEU A 141 -8.00 -8.31 -34.35
C LEU A 141 -8.61 -8.25 -35.76
N VAL A 142 -9.94 -8.06 -35.86
CA VAL A 142 -10.62 -7.85 -37.15
C VAL A 142 -10.09 -6.62 -37.86
N ALA A 143 -9.95 -5.49 -37.16
CA ALA A 143 -9.36 -4.27 -37.70
C ALA A 143 -7.92 -4.51 -38.19
N ALA A 144 -7.11 -5.21 -37.41
CA ALA A 144 -5.73 -5.59 -37.78
C ALA A 144 -5.68 -6.41 -39.06
N VAL A 145 -6.53 -7.43 -39.20
CA VAL A 145 -6.61 -8.27 -40.41
C VAL A 145 -7.07 -7.45 -41.64
N VAL A 146 -8.07 -6.58 -41.47
CA VAL A 146 -8.52 -5.68 -42.53
C VAL A 146 -7.39 -4.75 -42.99
N GLN A 147 -6.65 -4.15 -42.04
CA GLN A 147 -5.50 -3.28 -42.33
C GLN A 147 -4.40 -4.01 -43.10
N VAL A 148 -4.08 -5.25 -42.74
CA VAL A 148 -3.11 -6.07 -43.48
C VAL A 148 -3.57 -6.32 -44.91
N LYS A 149 -4.85 -6.62 -45.12
CA LYS A 149 -5.42 -6.82 -46.48
C LYS A 149 -5.44 -5.54 -47.31
N LEU A 150 -5.69 -4.39 -46.68
CA LEU A 150 -5.71 -3.08 -47.36
C LEU A 150 -4.31 -2.57 -47.71
N ALA A 151 -3.28 -2.92 -46.92
CA ALA A 151 -1.92 -2.42 -47.08
C ALA A 151 -1.27 -2.83 -48.41
N GLY A 152 -1.68 -3.94 -49.02
CA GLY A 152 -1.09 -4.49 -50.23
C GLY A 152 0.40 -4.83 -50.11
N LYS A 153 0.99 -5.45 -51.17
CA LYS A 153 2.40 -5.86 -51.19
C LYS A 153 3.36 -4.74 -51.60
N HIS A 154 3.24 -3.53 -51.00
CA HIS A 154 4.14 -2.43 -51.33
C HIS A 154 5.41 -2.45 -50.48
N LYS A 155 6.58 -2.73 -51.12
CA LYS A 155 7.89 -2.56 -50.48
C LYS A 155 8.19 -1.05 -50.35
N ARG A 156 8.23 -0.54 -49.11
CA ARG A 156 8.66 0.84 -48.84
C ARG A 156 10.17 0.97 -48.95
N SER A 157 10.66 2.07 -49.57
CA SER A 157 12.08 2.40 -49.58
C SER A 157 12.56 2.74 -48.16
N TRP A 158 13.88 2.63 -47.90
CA TRP A 158 14.45 3.00 -46.60
C TRP A 158 14.19 4.46 -46.21
N LYS A 159 14.18 5.38 -47.18
CA LYS A 159 13.82 6.81 -46.98
C LYS A 159 12.38 6.97 -46.53
N GLN A 160 11.45 6.23 -47.10
CA GLN A 160 10.05 6.24 -46.69
C GLN A 160 9.85 5.66 -45.30
N ARG A 161 10.59 4.62 -44.94
CA ARG A 161 10.57 4.07 -43.56
C ARG A 161 11.10 5.08 -42.56
N GLY A 162 12.22 5.75 -42.86
CA GLY A 162 12.77 6.81 -42.01
C GLY A 162 11.81 7.98 -41.83
N ALA A 163 11.17 8.45 -42.92
CA ALA A 163 10.18 9.51 -42.83
C ALA A 163 8.94 9.13 -41.97
N HIS A 164 8.46 7.87 -42.09
CA HIS A 164 7.37 7.39 -41.23
C HIS A 164 7.78 7.25 -39.76
N ALA A 165 8.96 6.72 -39.51
CA ALA A 165 9.49 6.62 -38.13
C ALA A 165 9.63 8.00 -37.51
N LEU A 166 10.15 8.99 -38.23
CA LEU A 166 10.22 10.36 -37.74
C LEU A 166 8.84 10.96 -37.48
N ALA A 167 7.87 10.75 -38.41
CA ALA A 167 6.50 11.25 -38.21
C ALA A 167 5.84 10.60 -36.99
N CYS A 168 6.06 9.28 -36.76
CA CYS A 168 5.56 8.60 -35.58
C CYS A 168 6.23 9.15 -34.30
N ALA A 169 7.56 9.36 -34.31
CA ALA A 169 8.28 9.94 -33.19
C ALA A 169 7.78 11.36 -32.84
N CYS A 170 7.56 12.18 -33.84
CA CYS A 170 6.94 13.52 -33.68
C CYS A 170 5.52 13.42 -33.10
N GLY A 171 4.71 12.46 -33.57
CA GLY A 171 3.37 12.21 -33.05
C GLY A 171 3.37 11.79 -31.58
N VAL A 172 4.21 10.82 -31.21
CA VAL A 172 4.41 10.39 -29.81
C VAL A 172 4.88 11.55 -28.96
N PHE A 173 5.92 12.28 -29.41
CA PHE A 173 6.44 13.45 -28.70
C PHE A 173 5.34 14.51 -28.48
N ALA A 174 4.54 14.81 -29.50
CA ALA A 174 3.48 15.80 -29.39
C ALA A 174 2.41 15.39 -28.35
N VAL A 175 1.99 14.13 -28.34
CA VAL A 175 1.02 13.61 -27.34
C VAL A 175 1.60 13.68 -25.95
N LEU A 176 2.81 13.19 -25.73
CA LEU A 176 3.44 13.16 -24.42
C LEU A 176 3.78 14.57 -23.94
N TYR A 177 4.35 15.42 -24.80
CA TYR A 177 4.71 16.78 -24.43
C TYR A 177 3.49 17.63 -24.07
N LEU A 178 2.50 17.69 -24.97
CA LEU A 178 1.30 18.52 -24.74
C LEU A 178 0.40 17.93 -23.64
N GLY A 179 0.34 16.61 -23.56
CA GLY A 179 -0.48 15.93 -22.56
C GLY A 179 0.11 16.00 -21.15
N TYR A 180 1.44 15.88 -21.00
CA TYR A 180 2.04 15.58 -19.69
C TYR A 180 3.23 16.48 -19.29
N PHE A 181 4.04 16.98 -20.24
CA PHE A 181 5.32 17.63 -19.92
C PHE A 181 5.41 19.11 -20.30
N SER A 182 4.37 19.69 -20.93
CA SER A 182 4.35 21.12 -21.26
C SER A 182 4.19 21.97 -19.98
N PRO A 183 4.50 23.29 -20.04
CA PRO A 183 4.26 24.19 -18.91
C PRO A 183 2.80 24.24 -18.41
N ASN A 184 1.83 23.95 -19.29
CA ASN A 184 0.40 23.80 -18.97
C ASN A 184 -0.11 22.46 -19.53
N PRO A 185 0.24 21.34 -18.90
CA PRO A 185 -0.16 20.02 -19.40
C PRO A 185 -1.64 19.76 -19.17
N ILE A 186 -2.18 18.82 -19.97
CA ILE A 186 -3.57 18.35 -19.81
C ILE A 186 -3.66 17.30 -18.69
N LYS A 187 -2.50 16.80 -18.22
CA LYS A 187 -2.43 15.73 -17.22
C LYS A 187 -3.26 16.04 -15.96
N PRO A 188 -3.70 15.01 -15.23
CA PRO A 188 -4.32 15.19 -13.93
C PRO A 188 -3.38 15.90 -12.95
N ALA A 189 -3.94 16.57 -11.95
CA ALA A 189 -3.20 16.92 -10.76
C ALA A 189 -2.89 15.63 -9.97
N ALA A 190 -1.71 15.55 -9.36
CA ALA A 190 -1.40 14.47 -8.45
C ALA A 190 -2.39 14.49 -7.28
N THR A 191 -2.90 13.33 -6.91
CA THR A 191 -3.67 13.13 -5.68
C THR A 191 -2.80 12.36 -4.69
N TYR A 192 -2.98 12.64 -3.40
CA TYR A 192 -2.17 12.06 -2.33
C TYR A 192 -2.82 10.79 -1.78
N GLY A 193 -1.99 9.92 -1.23
CA GLY A 193 -2.43 8.77 -0.45
C GLY A 193 -3.43 7.86 -1.19
N TRP A 194 -4.46 7.50 -0.53
CA TRP A 194 -5.50 6.54 -0.95
C TRP A 194 -6.36 7.03 -2.10
N ALA A 195 -6.46 8.34 -2.28
CA ALA A 195 -7.19 8.96 -3.39
C ALA A 195 -6.56 8.66 -4.77
N TRP A 196 -5.45 7.89 -4.83
CA TRP A 196 -4.86 7.53 -6.11
C TRP A 196 -5.83 6.77 -7.01
N GLN A 197 -6.69 5.92 -6.44
CA GLN A 197 -7.77 5.25 -7.17
C GLN A 197 -8.73 6.26 -7.83
N GLU A 198 -9.06 7.36 -7.17
CA GLU A 198 -9.85 8.43 -7.76
C GLU A 198 -9.16 9.11 -8.94
N THR A 199 -7.83 9.19 -8.94
CA THR A 199 -7.05 9.69 -10.08
C THR A 199 -7.32 8.85 -11.31
N TYR A 200 -7.34 7.52 -11.17
CA TYR A 200 -7.69 6.62 -12.27
C TYR A 200 -9.15 6.81 -12.70
N TYR A 201 -10.08 6.92 -11.77
CA TYR A 201 -11.51 7.10 -12.07
C TYR A 201 -11.79 8.43 -12.75
N LYS A 202 -11.25 9.53 -12.25
CA LYS A 202 -11.49 10.89 -12.78
C LYS A 202 -10.79 11.13 -14.11
N TYR A 203 -9.57 10.66 -14.25
CA TYR A 203 -8.69 11.03 -15.36
C TYR A 203 -8.40 9.89 -16.33
N GLY A 204 -8.71 8.66 -15.96
CA GLY A 204 -8.50 7.45 -16.74
C GLY A 204 -7.15 6.78 -16.47
N TYR A 205 -7.12 5.46 -16.66
CA TYR A 205 -6.03 4.59 -16.26
C TYR A 205 -4.65 5.02 -16.80
N LEU A 206 -4.53 5.26 -18.12
CA LEU A 206 -3.22 5.60 -18.72
C LEU A 206 -2.72 6.99 -18.31
N ALA A 207 -3.62 7.97 -18.14
CA ALA A 207 -3.23 9.29 -17.68
C ALA A 207 -2.78 9.23 -16.22
N GLY A 208 -3.49 8.51 -15.36
CA GLY A 208 -3.10 8.25 -13.98
C GLY A 208 -1.78 7.48 -13.88
N SER A 209 -1.61 6.42 -14.69
CA SER A 209 -0.35 5.65 -14.71
C SER A 209 0.87 6.47 -15.16
N LEU A 210 0.71 7.38 -16.12
CA LEU A 210 1.81 8.27 -16.52
C LEU A 210 2.12 9.33 -15.47
N GLU A 211 1.11 9.80 -14.74
CA GLU A 211 1.35 10.66 -13.58
C GLU A 211 2.09 9.92 -12.48
N ALA A 212 1.64 8.71 -12.13
CA ALA A 212 2.36 7.84 -11.19
C ALA A 212 3.81 7.59 -11.63
N ALA A 213 4.04 7.29 -12.92
CA ALA A 213 5.38 7.11 -13.46
C ALA A 213 6.25 8.38 -13.36
N SER A 214 5.66 9.57 -13.39
CA SER A 214 6.40 10.83 -13.22
C SER A 214 6.93 10.99 -11.79
N LEU A 215 6.21 10.48 -10.80
CA LEU A 215 6.61 10.49 -9.38
C LEU A 215 7.75 9.51 -9.08
N MET A 216 7.97 8.48 -9.94
CA MET A 216 9.12 7.57 -9.79
C MET A 216 10.47 8.28 -9.92
N VAL A 217 10.52 9.46 -10.51
CA VAL A 217 11.77 10.26 -10.65
C VAL A 217 12.10 10.99 -9.35
N ASP A 218 11.08 11.40 -8.60
CA ASP A 218 11.17 11.99 -7.25
C ASP A 218 9.95 11.46 -6.48
N PRO A 219 10.09 10.30 -5.82
CA PRO A 219 8.93 9.58 -5.28
C PRO A 219 8.32 10.27 -4.06
N ILE A 220 9.02 11.23 -3.47
CA ILE A 220 8.59 11.93 -2.27
C ILE A 220 8.14 13.33 -2.64
N LEU A 221 6.86 13.60 -2.45
CA LEU A 221 6.28 14.91 -2.74
C LEU A 221 6.75 15.92 -1.70
N GLN A 222 7.40 16.99 -2.19
CA GLN A 222 7.78 18.08 -1.30
C GLN A 222 6.52 18.87 -0.90
N PRO A 223 6.22 18.98 0.40
CA PRO A 223 5.09 19.76 0.87
C PRO A 223 5.24 21.25 0.51
N ASP A 224 4.12 21.89 0.19
CA ASP A 224 4.10 23.33 -0.06
C ASP A 224 4.56 24.10 1.19
N GLY A 225 5.47 25.06 1.00
CA GLY A 225 6.03 25.84 2.11
C GLY A 225 7.16 25.15 2.87
N TYR A 226 7.57 23.93 2.52
CA TYR A 226 8.69 23.26 3.19
C TYR A 226 9.99 24.07 3.11
N SER A 227 10.64 24.18 4.27
CA SER A 227 12.05 24.57 4.42
C SER A 227 12.63 23.88 5.67
N GLU A 228 13.94 23.85 5.82
CA GLU A 228 14.58 23.32 7.05
C GLU A 228 14.17 24.13 8.30
N ASP A 229 13.99 25.45 8.14
CA ASP A 229 13.48 26.30 9.23
C ASP A 229 12.03 25.95 9.59
N ALA A 230 11.16 25.71 8.58
CA ALA A 230 9.77 25.31 8.81
C ALA A 230 9.67 23.94 9.54
N ALA A 231 10.56 22.98 9.21
CA ALA A 231 10.62 21.71 9.94
C ALA A 231 11.09 21.90 11.40
N THR A 232 12.05 22.82 11.64
CA THR A 232 12.50 23.16 13.00
C THR A 232 11.40 23.86 13.79
N GLU A 233 10.66 24.79 13.17
CA GLU A 233 9.52 25.47 13.78
C GLU A 233 8.39 24.48 14.10
N ALA A 234 8.14 23.53 13.22
CA ALA A 234 7.17 22.46 13.47
C ALA A 234 7.56 21.64 14.72
N ALA A 235 8.81 21.13 14.78
CA ALA A 235 9.26 20.39 15.96
C ALA A 235 9.12 21.21 17.26
N ALA A 236 9.36 22.53 17.21
CA ALA A 236 9.22 23.41 18.36
C ALA A 236 7.76 23.55 18.86
N MET A 237 6.74 23.22 18.06
CA MET A 237 5.35 23.20 18.52
C MET A 237 5.12 22.18 19.65
N ALA A 238 5.90 21.11 19.68
CA ALA A 238 5.80 20.04 20.67
C ALA A 238 6.87 20.13 21.79
N GLN A 239 7.64 21.22 21.88
CA GLN A 239 8.74 21.34 22.85
C GLN A 239 8.32 21.21 24.32
N ASP A 240 7.05 21.50 24.63
CA ASP A 240 6.50 21.43 25.98
C ASP A 240 5.76 20.10 26.23
N TYR A 241 5.84 19.14 25.31
CA TYR A 241 5.23 17.81 25.47
C TYR A 241 5.84 17.08 26.67
N GLN A 242 5.01 16.55 27.52
CA GLN A 242 5.43 15.78 28.70
C GLN A 242 5.11 14.30 28.47
N ALA A 243 6.15 13.49 28.41
CA ALA A 243 6.00 12.03 28.29
C ALA A 243 5.36 11.42 29.54
N SER A 244 4.54 10.42 29.37
CA SER A 244 3.94 9.62 30.43
C SER A 244 3.99 8.14 30.06
N PRO A 245 4.75 7.30 30.78
CA PRO A 245 5.52 7.57 31.99
C PRO A 245 6.75 8.46 31.80
N GLU A 246 7.32 8.94 32.92
CA GLU A 246 8.62 9.60 32.90
C GLU A 246 9.72 8.66 32.39
N THR A 247 10.75 9.22 31.76
CA THR A 247 11.86 8.44 31.19
C THR A 247 12.56 7.61 32.25
N ALA A 248 12.67 6.30 32.01
CA ALA A 248 13.36 5.34 32.87
C ALA A 248 14.89 5.54 32.85
N ASN A 249 15.59 4.98 33.84
CA ASN A 249 17.05 4.91 33.79
C ASN A 249 17.48 3.88 32.74
N GLU A 250 18.65 4.08 32.12
CA GLU A 250 19.19 3.18 31.08
C GLU A 250 19.27 1.69 31.53
N GLN A 251 19.55 1.44 32.84
CA GLN A 251 19.61 0.09 33.36
C GLN A 251 18.23 -0.59 33.49
N ASP A 252 17.16 0.16 33.36
CA ASP A 252 15.78 -0.30 33.54
C ASP A 252 15.03 -0.41 32.22
N TYR A 253 15.70 -0.17 31.08
CA TYR A 253 15.07 -0.25 29.76
C TYR A 253 14.52 -1.66 29.51
N PRO A 254 13.23 -1.80 29.11
CA PRO A 254 12.66 -3.09 28.79
C PRO A 254 13.15 -3.59 27.43
N ASP A 255 13.10 -4.88 27.18
CA ASP A 255 13.11 -5.40 25.82
C ASP A 255 11.83 -4.97 25.11
N VAL A 256 11.95 -4.69 23.81
CA VAL A 256 10.87 -4.18 22.98
C VAL A 256 10.54 -5.20 21.88
N PHE A 257 9.28 -5.60 21.80
CA PHE A 257 8.75 -6.37 20.68
C PHE A 257 7.79 -5.49 19.88
N LEU A 258 7.93 -5.53 18.56
CA LEU A 258 7.02 -4.91 17.63
C LEU A 258 6.58 -5.97 16.63
N ILE A 259 5.29 -6.31 16.63
CA ILE A 259 4.72 -7.38 15.83
C ILE A 259 3.73 -6.80 14.84
N LEU A 260 3.97 -7.05 13.56
CA LEU A 260 3.02 -6.78 12.49
C LEU A 260 2.33 -8.09 12.12
N SER A 261 1.05 -8.19 12.48
CA SER A 261 0.24 -9.39 12.29
C SER A 261 -0.49 -9.36 10.96
N GLU A 262 -0.22 -10.36 10.12
CA GLU A 262 -0.78 -10.49 8.77
C GLU A 262 -2.30 -10.52 8.79
N SER A 263 -2.93 -9.59 8.06
CA SER A 263 -4.39 -9.46 7.85
C SER A 263 -5.21 -9.52 9.15
N PHE A 264 -4.65 -9.09 10.29
CA PHE A 264 -5.32 -9.12 11.58
C PHE A 264 -6.31 -7.96 11.68
N TYR A 265 -7.61 -8.26 11.47
CA TYR A 265 -8.68 -7.27 11.34
C TYR A 265 -9.92 -7.68 12.12
N ASP A 266 -10.61 -6.69 12.69
CA ASP A 266 -11.83 -6.87 13.49
C ASP A 266 -13.06 -6.52 12.66
N PHE A 267 -13.81 -7.53 12.22
CA PHE A 267 -15.02 -7.33 11.42
C PHE A 267 -16.18 -6.68 12.19
N ASP A 268 -16.14 -6.65 13.53
CA ASP A 268 -17.13 -5.90 14.33
C ASP A 268 -17.11 -4.39 14.01
N LEU A 269 -16.05 -3.91 13.35
CA LEU A 269 -15.94 -2.50 12.91
C LEU A 269 -16.87 -2.15 11.75
N VAL A 270 -17.21 -3.12 10.91
CA VAL A 270 -17.90 -2.85 9.62
C VAL A 270 -19.16 -3.67 9.43
N THR A 271 -19.46 -4.63 10.30
CA THR A 271 -20.66 -5.46 10.24
C THR A 271 -21.05 -5.98 11.63
N ASP A 272 -22.31 -6.34 11.82
CA ASP A 272 -22.78 -7.05 13.04
C ASP A 272 -22.40 -8.53 12.93
N LEU A 273 -21.11 -8.83 13.20
CA LEU A 273 -20.58 -10.18 13.11
C LEU A 273 -21.11 -11.03 14.25
N GLN A 274 -21.79 -12.13 13.89
CA GLN A 274 -22.15 -13.19 14.82
C GLN A 274 -21.40 -14.45 14.43
N ALA A 275 -20.68 -15.06 15.37
CA ALA A 275 -19.94 -16.30 15.16
C ALA A 275 -20.15 -17.26 16.33
N ASP A 276 -19.85 -18.55 16.13
CA ASP A 276 -19.98 -19.60 17.14
C ASP A 276 -18.85 -19.60 18.19
N GLN A 277 -17.78 -18.78 17.97
CA GLN A 277 -16.66 -18.56 18.88
C GLN A 277 -16.43 -17.06 19.09
N GLU A 278 -15.85 -16.68 20.24
CA GLU A 278 -15.29 -15.34 20.46
C GLU A 278 -13.91 -15.26 19.81
N ILE A 279 -13.78 -14.46 18.75
CA ILE A 279 -12.63 -14.52 17.83
C ILE A 279 -11.40 -13.84 18.41
N MET A 280 -11.53 -12.63 18.98
CA MET A 280 -10.44 -11.81 19.49
C MET A 280 -10.52 -11.63 21.01
N GLN A 281 -10.79 -12.73 21.73
CA GLN A 281 -11.00 -12.70 23.16
C GLN A 281 -9.75 -12.29 23.93
N VAL A 282 -8.56 -12.74 23.51
CA VAL A 282 -7.29 -12.44 24.18
C VAL A 282 -6.94 -10.98 23.98
N THR A 283 -6.82 -10.53 22.75
CA THR A 283 -6.37 -9.16 22.43
C THR A 283 -7.30 -8.09 22.96
N LYS A 284 -8.63 -8.29 22.88
CA LYS A 284 -9.62 -7.33 23.40
C LYS A 284 -9.68 -7.28 24.94
N ASN A 285 -9.24 -8.30 25.65
CA ASN A 285 -9.41 -8.41 27.11
C ASN A 285 -8.10 -8.65 27.88
N LEU A 286 -6.94 -8.59 27.25
CA LEU A 286 -5.66 -8.82 27.92
C LEU A 286 -5.44 -7.76 29.01
N PRO A 287 -5.26 -8.17 30.29
CA PRO A 287 -5.01 -7.19 31.35
C PRO A 287 -3.64 -6.53 31.18
N ASN A 288 -3.48 -5.35 31.74
CA ASN A 288 -2.23 -4.58 31.68
C ASN A 288 -1.84 -4.21 30.24
N SER A 289 -2.83 -3.80 29.45
CA SER A 289 -2.65 -3.43 28.03
C SER A 289 -3.37 -2.14 27.67
N ILE A 290 -3.02 -1.59 26.50
CA ILE A 290 -3.73 -0.52 25.80
C ILE A 290 -4.22 -1.14 24.49
N TYR A 291 -5.51 -1.01 24.18
CA TYR A 291 -6.13 -1.54 22.98
C TYR A 291 -6.76 -0.43 22.16
N GLY A 292 -6.70 -0.54 20.85
CA GLY A 292 -7.34 0.40 19.91
C GLY A 292 -7.11 -0.05 18.45
N HIS A 293 -7.23 0.90 17.51
CA HIS A 293 -7.09 0.61 16.09
C HIS A 293 -6.11 1.57 15.43
N THR A 294 -5.23 1.03 14.58
CA THR A 294 -4.38 1.84 13.70
C THR A 294 -5.00 1.94 12.31
N ILE A 295 -4.81 3.07 11.65
CA ILE A 295 -5.22 3.23 10.26
C ILE A 295 -4.11 2.72 9.35
N SER A 296 -4.38 1.60 8.68
CA SER A 296 -3.44 1.01 7.71
C SER A 296 -3.40 1.81 6.40
N PRO A 297 -2.23 1.94 5.75
CA PRO A 297 -2.12 2.61 4.46
C PRO A 297 -2.86 1.88 3.32
N HIS A 298 -3.12 0.59 3.46
CA HIS A 298 -3.73 -0.25 2.43
C HIS A 298 -4.82 -1.19 2.97
N VAL A 299 -5.59 -1.75 2.03
CA VAL A 299 -6.53 -2.88 2.23
C VAL A 299 -6.10 -4.01 1.30
N GLY A 300 -6.14 -5.25 1.77
CA GLY A 300 -5.91 -6.43 0.93
C GLY A 300 -4.48 -6.63 0.45
N GLY A 301 -3.49 -6.19 1.21
CA GLY A 301 -2.07 -6.33 0.88
C GLY A 301 -1.27 -5.05 1.12
N GLY A 302 0.00 -5.06 0.73
CA GLY A 302 0.87 -3.91 0.96
C GLY A 302 1.55 -3.91 2.33
N THR A 303 1.75 -5.06 2.95
CA THR A 303 2.40 -5.27 4.26
C THR A 303 3.66 -4.42 4.44
N ASN A 304 4.50 -4.29 3.40
CA ASN A 304 5.72 -3.48 3.48
C ASN A 304 5.45 -1.97 3.67
N SER A 305 4.27 -1.49 3.32
CA SER A 305 3.85 -0.10 3.57
C SER A 305 3.55 0.10 5.05
N SER A 306 2.85 -0.85 5.66
CA SER A 306 2.59 -0.89 7.11
C SER A 306 3.90 -1.09 7.89
N GLU A 307 4.80 -1.98 7.45
CA GLU A 307 6.16 -2.11 8.00
C GLU A 307 6.92 -0.78 7.98
N TYR A 308 6.84 -0.06 6.85
CA TYR A 308 7.53 1.21 6.69
C TYR A 308 6.95 2.29 7.63
N GLU A 309 5.64 2.47 7.67
CA GLU A 309 5.00 3.43 8.58
C GLU A 309 5.29 3.11 10.04
N MET A 310 5.21 1.85 10.42
CA MET A 310 5.46 1.37 11.77
C MET A 310 6.93 1.56 12.21
N LEU A 311 7.89 1.27 11.31
CA LEU A 311 9.33 1.38 11.64
C LEU A 311 9.88 2.79 11.52
N SER A 312 9.39 3.59 10.55
CA SER A 312 9.93 4.93 10.29
C SER A 312 9.14 6.05 10.93
N SER A 313 7.89 5.79 11.34
CA SER A 313 6.91 6.78 11.76
C SER A 313 6.61 7.85 10.69
N ASN A 314 6.92 7.57 9.43
CA ASN A 314 6.57 8.38 8.27
C ASN A 314 5.35 7.79 7.59
N SER A 315 4.44 8.65 7.15
CA SER A 315 3.24 8.27 6.41
C SER A 315 3.52 8.08 4.93
N LEU A 316 2.69 7.30 4.25
CA LEU A 316 2.68 7.23 2.79
C LEU A 316 1.98 8.41 2.10
N MET A 317 1.45 9.39 2.85
CA MET A 317 0.78 10.58 2.29
C MET A 317 1.65 11.35 1.31
N LEU A 318 2.95 11.51 1.59
CA LEU A 318 3.90 12.15 0.67
C LEU A 318 4.38 11.23 -0.46
N MET A 319 3.95 9.96 -0.45
CA MET A 319 4.43 8.91 -1.35
C MET A 319 3.29 8.01 -1.87
N PRO A 320 2.24 8.57 -2.47
CA PRO A 320 0.97 7.86 -2.69
C PRO A 320 1.03 6.66 -3.62
N SER A 321 2.17 6.38 -4.24
CA SER A 321 2.25 5.42 -5.35
C SER A 321 3.48 4.54 -5.30
N ILE A 322 4.11 4.41 -4.13
CA ILE A 322 5.36 3.65 -4.04
C ILE A 322 5.27 2.47 -3.08
N THR A 323 6.08 1.47 -3.34
CA THR A 323 6.42 0.40 -2.42
C THR A 323 7.70 0.82 -1.70
N PRO A 324 7.66 1.28 -0.42
CA PRO A 324 8.77 1.98 0.21
C PRO A 324 10.11 1.26 0.13
N PHE A 325 10.14 -0.03 0.45
CA PHE A 325 11.38 -0.82 0.46
C PHE A 325 12.03 -1.00 -0.92
N ASN A 326 11.26 -0.83 -1.99
CA ASN A 326 11.78 -0.94 -3.36
C ASN A 326 12.31 0.39 -3.90
N TRP A 327 11.80 1.52 -3.40
CA TRP A 327 12.01 2.83 -4.01
C TRP A 327 12.77 3.83 -3.17
N LEU A 328 12.69 3.71 -1.83
CA LEU A 328 13.32 4.67 -0.95
C LEU A 328 14.78 4.31 -0.65
N ASN A 329 15.58 5.35 -0.50
CA ASN A 329 16.92 5.21 0.04
C ASN A 329 16.86 5.19 1.58
N LEU A 330 16.55 4.04 2.14
CA LEU A 330 16.38 3.83 3.58
C LEU A 330 17.65 4.08 4.41
N HIS A 331 18.84 4.15 3.81
CA HIS A 331 20.09 4.52 4.51
C HIS A 331 20.07 5.91 5.14
N LYS A 332 19.17 6.76 4.71
CA LYS A 332 19.04 8.14 5.22
C LYS A 332 17.86 8.28 6.18
N ALA A 333 16.98 7.31 6.22
CA ALA A 333 15.79 7.36 7.04
C ALA A 333 16.15 7.09 8.50
N ASN A 334 15.83 8.05 9.38
CA ASN A 334 15.78 7.77 10.79
C ASN A 334 14.53 6.90 11.08
N SER A 335 14.65 5.96 11.98
CA SER A 335 13.63 4.95 12.26
C SER A 335 13.67 4.51 13.71
N LEU A 336 12.66 3.75 14.15
CA LEU A 336 12.68 3.09 15.45
C LEU A 336 13.96 2.23 15.64
N VAL A 337 14.41 1.55 14.57
CA VAL A 337 15.63 0.74 14.60
C VAL A 337 16.84 1.59 14.96
N SER A 338 17.05 2.71 14.25
CA SER A 338 18.18 3.62 14.52
C SER A 338 18.08 4.23 15.93
N ASN A 339 16.88 4.61 16.37
CA ASN A 339 16.66 5.20 17.69
C ASN A 339 16.97 4.22 18.82
N LEU A 340 16.51 2.97 18.73
CA LEU A 340 16.79 1.94 19.74
C LEU A 340 18.28 1.54 19.72
N LYS A 341 18.92 1.49 18.56
CA LYS A 341 20.39 1.26 18.48
C LYS A 341 21.18 2.37 19.15
N ASP A 342 20.77 3.63 19.01
CA ASP A 342 21.39 4.76 19.71
C ASP A 342 21.26 4.65 21.24
N LEU A 343 20.24 3.94 21.73
CA LEU A 343 20.01 3.59 23.13
C LEU A 343 20.70 2.28 23.56
N GLY A 344 21.45 1.62 22.65
CA GLY A 344 22.25 0.43 22.95
C GLY A 344 21.53 -0.90 22.78
N TYR A 345 20.38 -0.93 22.11
CA TYR A 345 19.63 -2.17 21.83
C TYR A 345 20.35 -3.05 20.79
N ALA A 346 20.39 -4.36 21.04
CA ALA A 346 20.59 -5.36 20.01
C ALA A 346 19.28 -5.54 19.23
N THR A 347 19.34 -5.66 17.89
CA THR A 347 18.15 -5.58 17.02
C THR A 347 18.02 -6.78 16.09
N LEU A 348 16.84 -7.42 16.08
CA LEU A 348 16.50 -8.58 15.29
C LEU A 348 15.19 -8.33 14.52
N ALA A 349 15.16 -8.67 13.22
CA ALA A 349 13.93 -8.71 12.43
C ALA A 349 13.67 -10.13 11.90
N ALA A 350 12.41 -10.55 11.91
CA ALA A 350 12.01 -11.92 11.59
C ALA A 350 10.73 -11.99 10.74
N HIS A 351 10.70 -12.94 9.79
CA HIS A 351 9.52 -13.23 8.96
C HIS A 351 9.54 -14.71 8.53
N PRO A 352 8.55 -15.54 8.92
CA PRO A 352 8.57 -16.98 8.65
C PRO A 352 8.24 -17.33 7.19
N TYR A 353 8.54 -16.45 6.24
CA TYR A 353 8.32 -16.64 4.82
C TYR A 353 9.49 -16.16 3.97
N THR A 354 9.29 -15.97 2.65
CA THR A 354 10.38 -15.70 1.71
C THR A 354 11.01 -14.32 1.94
N LYS A 355 12.33 -14.26 1.99
CA LYS A 355 13.11 -13.02 2.20
C LYS A 355 13.07 -12.06 1.02
N SER A 356 12.76 -12.57 -0.19
CA SER A 356 12.75 -11.78 -1.43
C SER A 356 11.52 -10.88 -1.55
N ASN A 357 10.42 -11.21 -0.85
CA ASN A 357 9.22 -10.40 -0.85
C ASN A 357 9.53 -8.99 -0.36
N TYR A 358 9.18 -7.98 -1.19
CA TYR A 358 9.48 -6.57 -0.94
C TYR A 358 10.96 -6.26 -0.70
N ARG A 359 11.89 -7.19 -1.02
CA ARG A 359 13.32 -7.07 -0.74
C ARG A 359 13.61 -6.87 0.76
N ARG A 360 12.85 -7.51 1.64
CA ARG A 360 13.03 -7.41 3.10
C ARG A 360 14.45 -7.70 3.55
N ASP A 361 15.10 -8.71 2.94
CA ASP A 361 16.51 -9.05 3.20
C ASP A 361 17.47 -7.85 3.05
N SER A 362 17.21 -6.97 2.12
CA SER A 362 18.01 -5.75 1.90
C SER A 362 17.47 -4.56 2.69
N ALA A 363 16.15 -4.39 2.76
CA ALA A 363 15.52 -3.25 3.39
C ALA A 363 15.78 -3.20 4.91
N TRP A 364 15.63 -4.32 5.60
CA TRP A 364 15.84 -4.41 7.05
C TRP A 364 17.30 -4.19 7.44
N LEU A 365 18.25 -4.76 6.68
CA LEU A 365 19.68 -4.46 6.87
C LEU A 365 19.99 -2.97 6.62
N THR A 366 19.33 -2.36 5.64
CA THR A 366 19.49 -0.92 5.34
C THR A 366 18.93 -0.04 6.44
N LEU A 367 17.82 -0.44 7.08
CA LEU A 367 17.26 0.24 8.26
C LEU A 367 18.14 0.08 9.50
N GLY A 368 19.05 -0.90 9.50
CA GLY A 368 20.07 -1.04 10.55
C GLY A 368 19.87 -2.22 11.51
N PHE A 369 18.97 -3.16 11.23
CA PHE A 369 18.88 -4.39 12.03
C PHE A 369 20.20 -5.16 12.03
N ASP A 370 20.61 -5.68 13.19
CA ASP A 370 21.84 -6.46 13.34
C ASP A 370 21.67 -7.87 12.79
N GLU A 371 20.48 -8.48 12.99
CA GLU A 371 20.14 -9.80 12.51
C GLU A 371 18.80 -9.82 11.80
N THR A 372 18.69 -10.65 10.75
CA THR A 372 17.46 -10.86 9.99
C THR A 372 17.22 -12.34 9.75
N HIS A 373 16.04 -12.84 10.12
CA HIS A 373 15.67 -14.25 10.06
C HIS A 373 14.45 -14.44 9.16
N PHE A 374 14.51 -15.48 8.32
CA PHE A 374 13.47 -15.77 7.33
C PHE A 374 13.09 -17.26 7.40
N GLN A 375 12.26 -17.71 6.45
CA GLN A 375 11.64 -19.04 6.43
C GLN A 375 12.56 -20.20 6.80
N ASP A 376 13.85 -20.15 6.42
CA ASP A 376 14.82 -21.22 6.71
C ASP A 376 15.26 -21.26 8.19
N ASP A 377 15.10 -20.13 8.89
CA ASP A 377 15.43 -19.97 10.32
C ASP A 377 14.27 -20.35 11.24
N PHE A 378 13.10 -20.71 10.68
CA PHE A 378 11.92 -21.16 11.38
C PHE A 378 11.75 -22.67 11.19
N PRO A 379 12.26 -23.51 12.10
CA PRO A 379 12.29 -24.97 11.94
C PRO A 379 10.93 -25.64 12.13
N THR A 380 10.01 -25.01 12.90
CA THR A 380 8.68 -25.56 13.14
C THR A 380 7.78 -25.32 11.93
N LYS A 381 7.45 -26.38 11.21
CA LYS A 381 6.67 -26.29 9.95
C LYS A 381 5.20 -26.67 10.18
N GLU A 382 4.56 -26.08 11.17
CA GLU A 382 3.14 -26.28 11.45
C GLU A 382 2.30 -25.34 10.59
N THR A 383 1.29 -25.89 9.94
CA THR A 383 0.35 -25.16 9.07
C THR A 383 -1.09 -25.45 9.49
N TYR A 384 -2.01 -24.57 9.15
CA TYR A 384 -3.44 -24.78 9.37
C TYR A 384 -4.08 -25.44 8.14
N GLY A 385 -4.53 -26.67 8.28
CA GLY A 385 -5.16 -27.42 7.20
C GLY A 385 -4.29 -27.51 5.94
N SER A 386 -4.84 -27.13 4.81
CA SER A 386 -4.15 -27.12 3.51
C SER A 386 -3.36 -25.84 3.22
N ARG A 387 -3.39 -24.86 4.11
CA ARG A 387 -2.69 -23.58 3.93
C ARG A 387 -1.18 -23.75 3.96
N PRO A 388 -0.42 -23.05 3.10
CA PRO A 388 1.03 -23.22 3.02
C PRO A 388 1.79 -22.40 4.06
N TYR A 389 1.08 -21.62 4.89
CA TYR A 389 1.68 -20.65 5.81
C TYR A 389 1.90 -21.26 7.20
N GLN A 390 3.02 -20.92 7.82
CA GLN A 390 3.32 -21.32 9.19
C GLN A 390 2.35 -20.64 10.16
N THR A 391 1.82 -21.39 11.13
CA THR A 391 0.93 -20.84 12.15
C THR A 391 1.68 -19.85 13.06
N ASP A 392 0.95 -18.89 13.63
CA ASP A 392 1.54 -17.89 14.52
C ASP A 392 2.02 -18.52 15.83
N SER A 393 1.34 -19.56 16.35
CA SER A 393 1.83 -20.33 17.51
C SER A 393 3.19 -20.98 17.23
N ALA A 394 3.38 -21.59 16.04
CA ALA A 394 4.68 -22.13 15.64
C ALA A 394 5.72 -21.02 15.41
N THR A 395 5.30 -19.90 14.83
CA THR A 395 6.15 -18.73 14.58
C THR A 395 6.67 -18.14 15.89
N TYR A 396 5.81 -17.98 16.89
CA TYR A 396 6.22 -17.44 18.20
C TYR A 396 7.15 -18.40 18.95
N ARG A 397 6.91 -19.71 18.92
CA ARG A 397 7.84 -20.71 19.51
C ARG A 397 9.23 -20.67 18.87
N ASP A 398 9.32 -20.52 17.56
CA ASP A 398 10.62 -20.38 16.89
C ASP A 398 11.26 -19.02 17.22
N LEU A 399 10.47 -17.94 17.30
CA LEU A 399 10.93 -16.61 17.71
C LEU A 399 11.47 -16.56 19.14
N GLU A 400 10.88 -17.30 20.07
CA GLU A 400 11.37 -17.45 21.45
C GLU A 400 12.83 -17.94 21.45
N GLY A 401 13.14 -18.94 20.62
CA GLY A 401 14.51 -19.43 20.48
C GLY A 401 15.48 -18.42 19.89
N LEU A 402 15.04 -17.62 18.92
CA LEU A 402 15.83 -16.53 18.34
C LEU A 402 16.07 -15.42 19.38
N TYR A 403 15.03 -15.04 20.12
CA TYR A 403 15.10 -14.05 21.19
C TYR A 403 16.04 -14.48 22.33
N GLU A 404 15.98 -15.74 22.74
CA GLU A 404 16.87 -16.29 23.79
C GLU A 404 18.35 -16.31 23.35
N ALA A 405 18.61 -16.42 22.04
CA ALA A 405 19.96 -16.39 21.49
C ALA A 405 20.58 -14.98 21.40
N MET A 406 19.77 -13.91 21.51
CA MET A 406 20.27 -12.52 21.50
C MET A 406 21.14 -12.21 22.75
N PRO A 407 22.06 -11.20 22.69
CA PRO A 407 22.90 -10.80 23.82
C PRO A 407 22.11 -10.54 25.11
N GLU A 408 22.57 -11.06 26.23
CA GLU A 408 21.90 -10.92 27.53
C GLU A 408 22.22 -9.61 28.25
N ASP A 409 23.36 -8.99 27.93
CA ASP A 409 23.91 -7.80 28.57
C ASP A 409 23.42 -6.48 27.95
N GLN A 410 22.52 -6.56 26.96
CA GLN A 410 21.91 -5.43 26.25
C GLN A 410 20.40 -5.56 26.28
N PRO A 411 19.64 -4.43 26.20
CA PRO A 411 18.24 -4.48 25.86
C PRO A 411 18.06 -4.95 24.42
N ARG A 412 16.94 -5.60 24.12
CA ARG A 412 16.69 -6.27 22.84
C ARG A 412 15.49 -5.65 22.14
N PHE A 413 15.62 -5.44 20.85
CA PHE A 413 14.50 -5.08 19.97
C PHE A 413 14.22 -6.21 18.97
N VAL A 414 13.02 -6.72 19.01
CA VAL A 414 12.54 -7.79 18.12
C VAL A 414 11.40 -7.23 17.26
N PHE A 415 11.57 -7.26 15.95
CA PHE A 415 10.53 -6.96 14.97
C PHE A 415 10.09 -8.23 14.26
N LEU A 416 8.82 -8.54 14.29
CA LEU A 416 8.23 -9.71 13.62
C LEU A 416 7.15 -9.28 12.66
N VAL A 417 7.18 -9.81 11.44
CA VAL A 417 6.04 -9.81 10.50
C VAL A 417 5.53 -11.24 10.39
N SER A 418 4.29 -11.50 10.80
CA SER A 418 3.70 -12.85 10.72
C SER A 418 3.22 -13.19 9.30
N ILE A 419 2.62 -14.38 9.09
CA ILE A 419 2.18 -14.83 7.77
C ILE A 419 0.91 -15.71 7.82
N GLN A 420 0.50 -16.22 8.98
CA GLN A 420 -0.56 -17.23 9.07
C GLN A 420 -1.84 -16.82 8.33
N SER A 421 -2.30 -15.60 8.56
CA SER A 421 -3.58 -15.11 8.05
C SER A 421 -3.49 -14.52 6.63
N HIS A 422 -2.39 -14.75 5.89
CA HIS A 422 -2.24 -14.29 4.50
C HIS A 422 -3.30 -14.96 3.59
N GLY A 423 -4.01 -14.18 2.75
CA GLY A 423 -4.94 -14.72 1.75
C GLY A 423 -4.29 -15.74 0.81
N ASP A 424 -5.00 -16.60 0.18
CA ASP A 424 -6.42 -16.77 -0.06
C ASP A 424 -7.11 -17.51 1.11
N TYR A 425 -8.45 -17.40 1.25
CA TYR A 425 -9.22 -18.00 2.35
C TYR A 425 -10.27 -19.03 1.87
N ASP A 426 -10.00 -19.75 0.81
CA ASP A 426 -10.76 -20.89 0.31
C ASP A 426 -9.88 -22.14 0.11
N MET A 427 -8.81 -22.25 0.91
CA MET A 427 -7.81 -23.32 0.81
C MET A 427 -8.19 -24.56 1.59
N ASN A 428 -8.93 -24.40 2.69
CA ASN A 428 -9.37 -25.49 3.53
C ASN A 428 -10.75 -26.02 3.11
N PRO A 429 -11.01 -27.32 3.27
CA PRO A 429 -12.38 -27.81 3.27
C PRO A 429 -13.19 -27.17 4.41
N PRO A 430 -14.44 -26.75 4.21
CA PRO A 430 -15.24 -26.08 5.25
C PRO A 430 -15.39 -26.85 6.57
N GLU A 431 -15.27 -28.16 6.55
CA GLU A 431 -15.29 -29.01 7.75
C GLU A 431 -14.00 -28.94 8.60
N GLU A 432 -12.94 -28.31 8.11
CA GLU A 432 -11.70 -28.05 8.86
C GLU A 432 -11.71 -26.67 9.54
N ASP A 433 -12.67 -25.80 9.21
CA ASP A 433 -12.79 -24.50 9.83
C ASP A 433 -13.19 -24.61 11.31
N ILE A 434 -12.57 -23.79 12.14
CA ILE A 434 -12.70 -23.80 13.61
C ILE A 434 -13.82 -22.86 14.06
N VAL A 435 -14.02 -21.77 13.29
CA VAL A 435 -14.99 -20.72 13.56
C VAL A 435 -15.96 -20.64 12.40
N HIS A 436 -17.25 -20.55 12.73
CA HIS A 436 -18.32 -20.40 11.73
C HIS A 436 -19.11 -19.12 12.00
N ALA A 437 -19.21 -18.26 10.98
CA ALA A 437 -20.08 -17.11 11.04
C ALA A 437 -21.56 -17.56 11.03
N ALA A 438 -22.35 -16.95 11.90
CA ALA A 438 -23.82 -17.14 11.88
C ALA A 438 -24.52 -16.07 11.01
N THR A 439 -23.82 -14.98 10.72
CA THR A 439 -24.24 -13.95 9.77
C THR A 439 -24.11 -14.49 8.34
N ASP A 440 -25.12 -14.27 7.49
CA ASP A 440 -25.14 -14.73 6.10
C ASP A 440 -24.39 -13.70 5.21
N TYR A 441 -23.23 -14.05 4.71
CA TYR A 441 -22.41 -13.26 3.78
C TYR A 441 -22.51 -13.79 2.33
N GLY A 442 -23.40 -14.74 2.04
CA GLY A 442 -23.68 -15.28 0.72
C GLY A 442 -22.51 -16.04 0.12
N GLU A 443 -21.94 -15.55 -0.97
CA GLU A 443 -20.79 -16.21 -1.62
C GLU A 443 -19.49 -16.10 -0.82
N TYR A 444 -19.44 -15.28 0.21
CA TYR A 444 -18.28 -15.09 1.09
C TYR A 444 -18.34 -15.92 2.38
N ASP A 445 -19.39 -16.73 2.63
CA ASP A 445 -19.53 -17.52 3.87
C ASP A 445 -18.30 -18.39 4.16
N SER A 446 -17.84 -19.20 3.18
CA SER A 446 -16.68 -20.09 3.36
C SER A 446 -15.37 -19.31 3.50
N ILE A 447 -15.24 -18.17 2.81
CA ILE A 447 -14.09 -17.27 2.90
C ILE A 447 -14.02 -16.66 4.30
N MET A 448 -15.18 -16.26 4.83
CA MET A 448 -15.28 -15.68 6.16
C MET A 448 -14.93 -16.72 7.25
N ASP A 449 -15.48 -17.93 7.16
CA ASP A 449 -15.23 -18.99 8.14
C ASP A 449 -13.75 -19.34 8.23
N GLU A 450 -13.06 -19.55 7.10
CA GLU A 450 -11.62 -19.80 7.08
C GLU A 450 -10.82 -18.60 7.59
N TYR A 451 -11.19 -17.37 7.21
CA TYR A 451 -10.56 -16.16 7.70
C TYR A 451 -10.70 -16.04 9.22
N LEU A 452 -11.92 -16.15 9.75
CA LEU A 452 -12.19 -16.04 11.19
C LEU A 452 -11.48 -17.12 11.99
N SER A 453 -11.35 -18.33 11.45
CA SER A 453 -10.57 -19.41 12.03
C SER A 453 -9.08 -19.04 12.18
N ASN A 454 -8.51 -18.39 11.15
CA ASN A 454 -7.13 -17.89 11.22
C ASN A 454 -6.96 -16.82 12.30
N ILE A 455 -7.87 -15.82 12.35
CA ILE A 455 -7.80 -14.74 13.35
C ILE A 455 -7.96 -15.29 14.78
N TYR A 456 -8.88 -16.24 14.96
CA TYR A 456 -9.06 -16.94 16.24
C TYR A 456 -7.77 -17.64 16.70
N MET A 457 -7.06 -18.30 15.77
CA MET A 457 -5.78 -18.96 16.09
C MET A 457 -4.67 -17.94 16.39
N THR A 458 -4.58 -16.85 15.63
CA THR A 458 -3.63 -15.75 15.84
C THR A 458 -3.83 -15.10 17.22
N ASP A 459 -5.09 -14.82 17.61
CA ASP A 459 -5.42 -14.25 18.91
C ASP A 459 -4.93 -15.14 20.08
N ARG A 460 -5.14 -16.44 19.98
CA ARG A 460 -4.68 -17.41 20.98
C ARG A 460 -3.17 -17.57 20.99
N ALA A 461 -2.53 -17.59 19.83
CA ALA A 461 -1.08 -17.65 19.72
C ALA A 461 -0.42 -16.43 20.39
N PHE A 462 -1.03 -15.25 20.26
CA PHE A 462 -0.56 -14.07 20.98
C PHE A 462 -0.67 -14.24 22.51
N GLY A 463 -1.74 -14.89 23.01
CA GLY A 463 -1.87 -15.28 24.40
C GLY A 463 -0.72 -16.19 24.87
N GLU A 464 -0.36 -17.21 24.07
CA GLU A 464 0.76 -18.11 24.35
C GLU A 464 2.09 -17.32 24.49
N LEU A 465 2.35 -16.37 23.58
CA LEU A 465 3.53 -15.50 23.64
C LEU A 465 3.56 -14.66 24.93
N THR A 466 2.43 -14.05 25.31
CA THR A 466 2.36 -13.22 26.52
C THR A 466 2.53 -14.06 27.81
N GLU A 467 2.04 -15.30 27.83
CA GLU A 467 2.28 -16.27 28.91
C GLU A 467 3.77 -16.59 29.00
N TYR A 468 4.42 -16.94 27.88
CA TYR A 468 5.86 -17.18 27.84
C TYR A 468 6.67 -15.99 28.38
N LEU A 469 6.41 -14.79 27.91
CA LEU A 469 7.11 -13.57 28.33
C LEU A 469 6.86 -13.25 29.83
N THR A 470 5.69 -13.57 30.35
CA THR A 470 5.38 -13.45 31.78
C THR A 470 6.20 -14.44 32.61
N GLU A 471 6.28 -15.70 32.16
CA GLU A 471 7.14 -16.71 32.81
C GLU A 471 8.63 -16.32 32.77
N GLN A 472 9.09 -15.71 31.67
CA GLN A 472 10.47 -15.22 31.58
C GLN A 472 10.72 -14.08 32.59
N TYR A 473 9.77 -13.19 32.81
CA TYR A 473 9.86 -12.14 33.81
C TYR A 473 9.95 -12.73 35.24
N GLU A 474 9.13 -13.71 35.54
CA GLU A 474 9.17 -14.41 36.85
C GLU A 474 10.51 -15.12 37.10
N LYS A 475 11.12 -15.69 36.07
CA LYS A 475 12.39 -16.41 36.15
C LYS A 475 13.61 -15.50 36.20
N THR A 476 13.61 -14.40 35.44
CA THR A 476 14.81 -13.59 35.18
C THR A 476 14.71 -12.14 35.65
N GLY A 477 13.50 -11.65 35.91
CA GLY A 477 13.24 -10.24 36.16
C GLY A 477 13.31 -9.35 34.89
N ARG A 478 13.45 -9.94 33.68
CA ARG A 478 13.60 -9.22 32.41
C ARG A 478 12.28 -8.61 31.98
N LYS A 479 12.23 -7.29 31.96
CA LYS A 479 11.08 -6.52 31.53
C LYS A 479 10.94 -6.60 30.01
N VAL A 480 9.72 -6.80 29.52
CA VAL A 480 9.39 -6.82 28.09
C VAL A 480 8.11 -6.02 27.86
N ILE A 481 8.11 -5.17 26.84
CA ILE A 481 6.93 -4.52 26.30
C ILE A 481 6.71 -4.97 24.85
N VAL A 482 5.47 -5.24 24.50
CA VAL A 482 5.06 -5.73 23.17
C VAL A 482 4.04 -4.78 22.58
N ALA A 483 4.25 -4.31 21.36
CA ALA A 483 3.19 -3.77 20.53
C ALA A 483 2.90 -4.74 19.39
N MET A 484 1.63 -5.04 19.16
CA MET A 484 1.14 -5.80 18.02
C MET A 484 0.11 -4.97 17.27
N ALA A 485 0.14 -4.97 15.94
CA ALA A 485 -0.92 -4.39 15.11
C ALA A 485 -1.16 -5.25 13.88
N GLY A 486 -2.41 -5.24 13.35
CA GLY A 486 -2.71 -5.79 12.04
C GLY A 486 -2.11 -4.92 10.94
N ASP A 487 -1.58 -5.54 9.89
CA ASP A 487 -0.95 -4.80 8.78
C ASP A 487 -1.96 -4.16 7.82
N HIS A 488 -3.06 -4.83 7.56
CA HIS A 488 -4.20 -4.37 6.74
C HIS A 488 -5.42 -5.25 6.96
N ALA A 489 -6.59 -4.77 6.54
CA ALA A 489 -7.79 -5.61 6.42
C ALA A 489 -7.65 -6.62 5.26
N PRO A 490 -8.38 -7.74 5.27
CA PRO A 490 -8.41 -8.66 4.15
C PRO A 490 -9.07 -8.01 2.92
N SER A 491 -8.70 -8.48 1.72
CA SER A 491 -9.12 -7.87 0.44
C SER A 491 -10.63 -7.90 0.18
N PHE A 492 -11.37 -8.74 0.89
CA PHE A 492 -12.82 -8.87 0.72
C PHE A 492 -13.64 -8.04 1.72
N VAL A 493 -13.02 -7.19 2.54
CA VAL A 493 -13.70 -6.43 3.59
C VAL A 493 -14.87 -5.59 3.06
N ASP A 494 -14.69 -4.90 1.93
CA ASP A 494 -15.72 -4.07 1.29
C ASP A 494 -16.91 -4.88 0.76
N HIS A 495 -16.75 -6.18 0.50
CA HIS A 495 -17.80 -7.06 0.02
C HIS A 495 -18.74 -7.55 1.12
N VAL A 496 -18.27 -7.57 2.36
CA VAL A 496 -19.01 -8.05 3.54
C VAL A 496 -19.37 -6.92 4.50
N ALA A 497 -18.83 -5.72 4.30
CA ALA A 497 -19.17 -4.54 5.08
C ALA A 497 -20.66 -4.16 4.91
N ASP A 498 -21.31 -3.84 6.02
CA ASP A 498 -22.69 -3.32 6.00
C ASP A 498 -22.66 -1.81 5.79
N HIS A 499 -22.93 -1.37 4.57
CA HIS A 499 -22.98 0.05 4.18
C HIS A 499 -24.10 0.85 4.91
N THR A 500 -24.91 0.21 5.71
CA THR A 500 -25.89 0.89 6.60
C THR A 500 -25.37 1.05 8.03
N PHE A 501 -24.22 0.47 8.34
CA PHE A 501 -23.64 0.44 9.68
C PHE A 501 -23.19 1.83 10.16
N THR A 502 -22.61 2.60 9.24
CA THR A 502 -22.19 3.99 9.48
C THR A 502 -22.27 4.82 8.20
N ASP A 503 -21.92 6.11 8.24
CA ASP A 503 -21.78 6.91 7.03
C ASP A 503 -20.59 6.44 6.18
N GLU A 504 -20.64 6.71 4.87
CA GLU A 504 -19.67 6.17 3.90
C GLU A 504 -18.23 6.63 4.17
N ASN A 505 -18.01 7.85 4.66
CA ASN A 505 -16.66 8.35 4.95
C ASN A 505 -16.05 7.64 6.15
N ASN A 506 -16.83 7.43 7.21
CA ASN A 506 -16.38 6.69 8.38
C ASN A 506 -16.17 5.21 8.06
N LEU A 507 -17.03 4.60 7.23
CA LEU A 507 -16.86 3.22 6.76
C LEU A 507 -15.50 3.02 6.08
N GLN A 508 -15.10 3.91 5.18
CA GLN A 508 -13.78 3.86 4.53
C GLN A 508 -12.60 3.93 5.51
N ILE A 509 -12.75 4.67 6.60
CA ILE A 509 -11.74 4.69 7.67
C ILE A 509 -11.77 3.37 8.45
N LEU A 510 -12.95 2.86 8.78
CA LEU A 510 -13.12 1.61 9.52
C LEU A 510 -12.59 0.39 8.73
N GLU A 511 -12.82 0.31 7.42
CA GLU A 511 -12.26 -0.73 6.54
C GLU A 511 -10.72 -0.78 6.53
N ARG A 512 -10.06 0.30 6.98
CA ARG A 512 -8.61 0.39 7.12
C ARG A 512 -8.13 0.32 8.57
N SER A 513 -9.06 0.30 9.51
CA SER A 513 -8.75 0.30 10.94
C SER A 513 -8.38 -1.12 11.38
N THR A 514 -7.11 -1.36 11.63
CA THR A 514 -6.63 -2.64 12.13
C THR A 514 -6.38 -2.58 13.63
N PRO A 515 -6.70 -3.62 14.40
CA PRO A 515 -6.47 -3.64 15.84
C PRO A 515 -4.99 -3.44 16.17
N TYR A 516 -4.70 -2.68 17.22
CA TYR A 516 -3.41 -2.70 17.89
C TYR A 516 -3.56 -2.97 19.37
N LEU A 517 -2.50 -3.52 19.95
CA LEU A 517 -2.36 -3.77 21.38
C LEU A 517 -0.95 -3.38 21.81
N ILE A 518 -0.82 -2.69 22.96
CA ILE A 518 0.45 -2.52 23.68
C ILE A 518 0.29 -3.21 25.03
N TRP A 519 1.15 -4.18 25.33
CA TRP A 519 1.14 -4.97 26.57
C TRP A 519 2.54 -5.08 27.15
N ALA A 520 2.65 -5.17 28.46
CA ALA A 520 3.91 -5.41 29.14
C ALA A 520 3.81 -6.51 30.21
N ASN A 521 4.89 -7.24 30.42
CA ASN A 521 4.99 -8.25 31.50
C ASN A 521 5.32 -7.60 32.87
N TYR A 522 5.39 -6.30 32.95
CA TYR A 522 5.54 -5.48 34.15
C TYR A 522 4.40 -4.43 34.21
N PRO A 523 4.12 -3.79 35.37
CA PRO A 523 3.03 -2.81 35.43
C PRO A 523 3.18 -1.70 34.42
N LEU A 524 2.19 -1.57 33.52
CA LEU A 524 2.11 -0.53 32.49
C LEU A 524 1.28 0.64 33.04
N GLU A 525 1.88 1.83 33.13
CA GLU A 525 1.26 2.99 33.77
C GLU A 525 -0.03 3.43 33.06
N ASN A 526 -0.03 3.38 31.73
CA ASN A 526 -1.15 3.77 30.89
C ASN A 526 -2.11 2.63 30.54
N ALA A 527 -2.04 1.48 31.24
CA ALA A 527 -2.93 0.35 30.98
C ALA A 527 -4.42 0.74 31.08
N GLY A 528 -5.20 0.29 30.11
CA GLY A 528 -6.64 0.57 30.04
C GLY A 528 -6.99 1.99 29.55
N GLN A 529 -6.01 2.77 29.11
CA GLN A 529 -6.30 4.07 28.46
C GLN A 529 -7.06 3.85 27.15
N THR A 530 -8.14 4.62 27.01
CA THR A 530 -8.95 4.70 25.81
C THR A 530 -9.21 6.16 25.49
N SER A 531 -9.55 6.47 24.23
CA SER A 531 -10.04 7.79 23.86
C SER A 531 -11.37 8.06 24.58
N ALA A 532 -11.56 9.29 25.06
CA ALA A 532 -12.83 9.70 25.70
C ALA A 532 -13.93 9.96 24.67
N THR A 533 -13.59 10.18 23.42
CA THR A 533 -14.46 10.67 22.34
C THR A 533 -14.50 9.73 21.15
N ASP A 534 -13.45 8.97 20.88
CA ASP A 534 -13.39 7.94 19.83
C ASP A 534 -13.47 6.54 20.47
N GLU A 535 -14.61 5.86 20.34
CA GLU A 535 -14.83 4.51 20.88
C GLU A 535 -13.85 3.46 20.35
N TYR A 536 -13.27 3.69 19.17
CA TYR A 536 -12.31 2.81 18.53
C TYR A 536 -10.86 3.08 18.95
N ASN A 537 -10.59 4.16 19.69
CA ASN A 537 -9.26 4.58 20.11
C ASN A 537 -8.26 4.59 18.93
N ARG A 538 -8.64 5.26 17.84
CA ARG A 538 -7.92 5.24 16.56
C ARG A 538 -6.68 6.13 16.57
N MET A 539 -5.66 5.70 15.86
CA MET A 539 -4.50 6.51 15.50
C MET A 539 -3.89 6.01 14.18
N ASP A 540 -3.11 6.82 13.50
CA ASP A 540 -2.35 6.33 12.35
C ASP A 540 -1.29 5.31 12.74
N MET A 541 -1.00 4.37 11.84
CA MET A 541 0.03 3.33 12.07
C MET A 541 1.41 3.94 12.34
N CYS A 542 1.75 5.05 11.72
CA CYS A 542 3.01 5.77 11.96
C CYS A 542 3.16 6.31 13.40
N MET A 543 2.07 6.40 14.17
CA MET A 543 2.06 6.83 15.57
C MET A 543 2.27 5.68 16.57
N LEU A 544 2.26 4.42 16.11
CA LEU A 544 2.39 3.27 17.00
C LEU A 544 3.78 3.19 17.64
N ALA A 545 4.86 3.37 16.86
CA ALA A 545 6.23 3.32 17.38
C ALA A 545 6.51 4.43 18.42
N PRO A 546 6.17 5.70 18.19
CA PRO A 546 6.26 6.73 19.23
C PRO A 546 5.47 6.38 20.50
N THR A 547 4.26 5.84 20.34
CA THR A 547 3.41 5.42 21.47
C THR A 547 4.04 4.26 22.25
N LEU A 548 4.64 3.30 21.55
CA LEU A 548 5.37 2.18 22.17
C LEU A 548 6.59 2.67 22.95
N VAL A 549 7.40 3.55 22.34
CA VAL A 549 8.62 4.13 22.94
C VAL A 549 8.27 4.92 24.21
N GLU A 550 7.21 5.73 24.18
CA GLU A 550 6.71 6.45 25.35
C GLU A 550 6.30 5.49 26.47
N ASN A 551 5.46 4.49 26.17
CA ASN A 551 4.98 3.53 27.17
C ASN A 551 6.09 2.59 27.70
N ALA A 552 7.17 2.42 26.96
CA ALA A 552 8.38 1.74 27.42
C ALA A 552 9.21 2.61 28.38
N GLY A 553 8.86 3.89 28.58
CA GLY A 553 9.65 4.83 29.37
C GLY A 553 10.99 5.17 28.72
N LEU A 554 11.10 5.09 27.39
CA LEU A 554 12.34 5.39 26.67
C LEU A 554 12.41 6.87 26.28
N PRO A 555 13.62 7.44 26.12
CA PRO A 555 13.79 8.81 25.67
C PRO A 555 13.15 9.04 24.32
N LEU A 556 12.43 10.15 24.16
CA LEU A 556 11.77 10.54 22.92
C LEU A 556 12.66 11.47 22.11
N THR A 557 12.70 11.26 20.79
CA THR A 557 13.26 12.25 19.86
C THR A 557 12.32 13.45 19.71
N PRO A 558 12.77 14.65 19.28
CA PRO A 558 11.86 15.76 18.98
C PRO A 558 10.77 15.38 17.96
N TYR A 559 11.07 14.51 17.00
CA TYR A 559 10.10 13.99 16.04
C TYR A 559 9.02 13.14 16.72
N TYR A 560 9.41 12.25 17.66
CA TYR A 560 8.44 11.44 18.40
C TYR A 560 7.60 12.27 19.37
N GLN A 561 8.19 13.28 20.01
CA GLN A 561 7.42 14.24 20.82
C GLN A 561 6.37 14.96 19.97
N TYR A 562 6.75 15.35 18.73
CA TYR A 562 5.81 15.98 17.81
C TYR A 562 4.66 15.05 17.44
N LEU A 563 4.94 13.80 17.07
CA LEU A 563 3.91 12.81 16.71
C LEU A 563 2.95 12.51 17.87
N LEU A 564 3.47 12.41 19.09
CA LEU A 564 2.66 12.20 20.28
C LEU A 564 1.79 13.42 20.62
N ALA A 565 2.30 14.63 20.43
CA ALA A 565 1.51 15.86 20.56
C ALA A 565 0.45 15.98 19.45
N LEU A 566 0.82 15.65 18.19
CA LEU A 566 -0.11 15.59 17.08
C LEU A 566 -1.24 14.59 17.34
N LYS A 567 -0.93 13.40 17.86
CA LYS A 567 -1.92 12.38 18.23
C LYS A 567 -2.98 12.90 19.22
N GLN A 568 -2.61 13.85 20.09
CA GLN A 568 -3.57 14.43 21.04
C GLN A 568 -4.58 15.38 20.39
N VAL A 569 -4.29 15.92 19.20
CA VAL A 569 -5.15 16.90 18.51
C VAL A 569 -5.70 16.35 17.19
N ALA A 570 -4.94 15.55 16.46
CA ALA A 570 -5.33 14.91 15.20
C ALA A 570 -4.71 13.51 15.11
N PRO A 571 -5.32 12.49 15.71
CA PRO A 571 -4.78 11.11 15.74
C PRO A 571 -4.78 10.42 14.37
N VAL A 572 -5.58 10.88 13.41
CA VAL A 572 -5.65 10.31 12.06
C VAL A 572 -5.39 11.41 11.03
N VAL A 573 -4.26 11.33 10.32
CA VAL A 573 -3.85 12.32 9.30
C VAL A 573 -3.62 11.67 7.93
N THR A 574 -3.76 10.36 7.81
CA THR A 574 -3.54 9.58 6.60
C THR A 574 -4.82 9.23 5.85
N ALA A 575 -5.97 9.78 6.26
CA ALA A 575 -7.19 9.73 5.48
C ALA A 575 -7.10 10.65 4.24
N ALA A 576 -7.61 10.18 3.10
CA ALA A 576 -7.51 10.89 1.82
C ALA A 576 -8.09 12.31 1.90
N ASN A 577 -7.28 13.33 1.70
CA ASN A 577 -7.63 14.76 1.74
C ASN A 577 -8.24 15.30 3.03
N ASP A 578 -8.49 14.46 4.01
CA ASP A 578 -9.13 14.79 5.27
C ASP A 578 -8.28 14.26 6.41
N TYR A 579 -8.48 14.78 7.60
CA TYR A 579 -7.89 14.28 8.84
C TYR A 579 -8.97 14.25 9.93
N MET A 580 -8.78 13.42 10.93
CA MET A 580 -9.72 13.28 12.04
C MET A 580 -9.10 13.90 13.30
N ASP A 581 -9.84 14.76 13.98
CA ASP A 581 -9.42 15.32 15.26
C ASP A 581 -9.63 14.35 16.43
N ALA A 582 -9.19 14.76 17.61
CA ALA A 582 -9.29 13.97 18.83
C ALA A 582 -10.75 13.72 19.29
N ASP A 583 -11.71 14.49 18.77
CA ASP A 583 -13.15 14.32 19.03
C ASP A 583 -13.80 13.36 18.03
N GLY A 584 -13.01 12.75 17.12
CA GLY A 584 -13.48 11.84 16.09
C GLY A 584 -14.15 12.56 14.91
N VAL A 585 -14.01 13.89 14.80
CA VAL A 585 -14.60 14.69 13.72
C VAL A 585 -13.62 14.77 12.55
N THR A 586 -14.10 14.43 11.37
CA THR A 586 -13.33 14.57 10.13
C THR A 586 -13.35 16.01 9.63
N HIS A 587 -12.17 16.54 9.29
CA HIS A 587 -11.95 17.88 8.74
C HIS A 587 -11.30 17.78 7.36
N THR A 588 -11.73 18.65 6.44
CA THR A 588 -11.06 18.86 5.17
C THR A 588 -10.00 19.96 5.32
N TYR A 589 -8.86 19.80 4.66
CA TYR A 589 -7.79 20.81 4.68
C TYR A 589 -8.31 22.20 4.29
N GLY A 590 -7.97 23.19 5.12
CA GLY A 590 -8.42 24.58 5.01
C GLY A 590 -9.63 24.94 5.87
N GLU A 591 -10.25 23.97 6.55
CA GLU A 591 -11.39 24.23 7.43
C GLU A 591 -10.95 24.65 8.84
N ASN A 592 -9.82 24.14 9.34
CA ASN A 592 -9.30 24.43 10.66
C ASN A 592 -7.79 24.77 10.61
N ALA A 593 -7.47 26.06 10.56
CA ALA A 593 -6.09 26.53 10.40
C ALA A 593 -5.14 26.11 11.53
N GLU A 594 -5.63 25.85 12.74
CA GLU A 594 -4.81 25.38 13.87
C GLU A 594 -4.45 23.91 13.68
N LEU A 595 -5.41 23.04 13.38
CA LEU A 595 -5.16 21.62 13.09
C LEU A 595 -4.36 21.44 11.80
N ASP A 596 -4.68 22.23 10.75
CA ASP A 596 -3.92 22.23 9.50
C ASP A 596 -2.43 22.52 9.74
N ALA A 597 -2.10 23.42 10.68
CA ALA A 597 -0.71 23.74 11.01
C ALA A 597 0.02 22.52 11.63
N TRP A 598 -0.65 21.74 12.48
CA TRP A 598 -0.11 20.50 13.03
C TRP A 598 0.12 19.44 11.94
N VAL A 599 -0.85 19.23 11.07
CA VAL A 599 -0.74 18.23 10.01
C VAL A 599 0.33 18.61 8.98
N HIS A 600 0.42 19.89 8.58
CA HIS A 600 1.49 20.38 7.71
C HIS A 600 2.87 20.28 8.35
N GLY A 601 2.97 20.55 9.65
CA GLY A 601 4.23 20.39 10.39
C GLY A 601 4.73 18.95 10.39
N TYR A 602 3.81 17.97 10.49
CA TYR A 602 4.15 16.56 10.34
C TYR A 602 4.76 16.28 8.95
N PHE A 603 4.15 16.77 7.88
CA PHE A 603 4.68 16.57 6.53
C PHE A 603 6.04 17.25 6.33
N TYR A 604 6.30 18.39 6.98
CA TYR A 604 7.61 19.04 6.94
C TYR A 604 8.67 18.18 7.61
N LEU A 605 8.38 17.60 8.78
CA LEU A 605 9.29 16.71 9.50
C LEU A 605 9.52 15.41 8.73
N GLU A 606 8.48 14.80 8.20
CA GLU A 606 8.59 13.62 7.37
C GLU A 606 9.46 13.87 6.12
N TYR A 607 9.19 14.96 5.38
CA TYR A 607 10.01 15.31 4.22
C TYR A 607 11.46 15.64 4.61
N ASN A 608 11.70 16.23 5.78
CA ASN A 608 13.04 16.46 6.31
C ASN A 608 13.79 15.14 6.55
N ASN A 609 13.09 14.10 7.02
CA ASN A 609 13.67 12.78 7.25
C ASN A 609 14.09 12.07 5.95
N ILE A 610 13.24 12.06 4.93
CA ILE A 610 13.37 11.16 3.77
C ILE A 610 13.44 11.88 2.42
N GLY A 611 13.13 13.17 2.34
CA GLY A 611 13.06 13.91 1.09
C GLY A 611 14.39 13.92 0.32
N ALA A 612 14.33 13.68 -0.99
CA ALA A 612 15.54 13.59 -1.82
C ALA A 612 16.37 14.88 -1.83
N LYS A 613 15.72 16.02 -1.64
CA LYS A 613 16.36 17.36 -1.63
C LYS A 613 16.56 17.92 -0.22
N ALA A 614 16.06 17.23 0.79
CA ALA A 614 16.23 17.65 2.16
C ALA A 614 17.60 17.23 2.70
N THR A 615 18.18 18.08 3.53
CA THR A 615 19.30 17.69 4.40
C THR A 615 18.67 17.28 5.72
N SER A 616 18.61 15.97 5.98
CA SER A 616 18.03 15.45 7.23
C SER A 616 18.73 16.09 8.44
N GLN A 617 17.94 16.83 9.24
CA GLN A 617 18.42 17.48 10.45
C GLN A 617 18.43 16.45 11.58
N GLN A 618 19.58 15.81 11.80
CA GLN A 618 19.72 14.68 12.72
C GLN A 618 19.24 15.02 14.16
N ASN A 619 19.40 16.27 14.60
CA ASN A 619 18.93 16.72 15.90
C ASN A 619 17.39 16.63 16.09
N LEU A 620 16.61 16.50 15.01
CA LEU A 620 15.16 16.30 15.10
C LEU A 620 14.80 14.80 15.30
N PHE A 621 15.72 13.90 14.94
CA PHE A 621 15.44 12.45 14.88
C PHE A 621 16.33 11.62 15.82
N GLN A 622 17.17 12.25 16.60
CA GLN A 622 18.03 11.58 17.58
C GLN A 622 17.67 12.04 18.99
N VAL A 623 17.86 11.16 19.95
CA VAL A 623 17.71 11.47 21.36
C VAL A 623 18.85 12.39 21.79
N GLU A 624 18.55 13.47 22.50
CA GLU A 624 19.55 14.29 23.15
C GLU A 624 20.25 13.45 24.24
N LYS A 625 21.60 13.32 24.14
CA LYS A 625 22.43 12.57 25.11
C LYS A 625 22.83 13.45 26.28
#